data_f445ae53b85ac64658f0a85ecdeadc09
#
_entry.id   f445ae53b85ac64658f0a85ecdeadc09
#
_cell.length_a   1.000
_cell.length_b   1.000
_cell.length_c   1.000
_cell.angle_alpha   90.00
_cell.angle_beta   90.00
_cell.angle_gamma   90.00
#
_symmetry.space_group_name_H-M   'P 1'
#
loop_
_entity.id
_entity.type
_entity.pdbx_description
1 polymer ?
#
loop_
_entity_poly.entity_id
_entity_poly.type
_entity_poly.pdbx_seq_one_letter_code
_entity_poly.pdbx_strand_id
1 'polypeptide(L)'
;MPSIHPNARTTPAVRAEIARSSEPTGVLAKRYGVSTETVRKWRKRGPDDCQDRSARPHKLPWKATEEERAIVCALRRATGFPLDDLTFVVSHFLPHLNRHAVYRILKAEGLGRLPAPSRSSRPVGTFKDYDLGFVHVDIKHLPKLRDRDGVTRKRYLYVAIDRASRFVHLAVKDDETERSAVAFLQEALTAFPFQVTHVLTDRGSCFTADGFEAACQSLGVLHRKTRPYTPKTNGMVERFNGRIQREVLGITVASHRDLETLLHGFNQAYNARRQRVLKGRSPDMVVRERLGATPDRANRSHDPPFDPCGLPKALQVIACAKDVSHPDN
;
A
#
# COMPACT_ATOMS: atom_id res chain seq x y z
N MET A 1 42.22 6.30 -2.72
CA MET A 1 42.89 7.24 -3.65
C MET A 1 41.89 8.28 -4.08
N PRO A 2 42.20 9.58 -4.09
CA PRO A 2 41.28 10.58 -4.61
C PRO A 2 41.07 10.34 -6.09
N SER A 3 39.80 10.18 -6.50
CA SER A 3 39.43 9.98 -7.91
C SER A 3 39.61 11.32 -8.64
N ILE A 4 40.60 11.40 -9.53
CA ILE A 4 40.78 12.57 -10.38
C ILE A 4 39.91 12.36 -11.63
N HIS A 5 39.12 13.37 -12.00
CA HIS A 5 38.29 13.29 -13.21
C HIS A 5 39.18 13.05 -14.43
N PRO A 6 38.83 12.12 -15.33
CA PRO A 6 39.68 11.76 -16.49
C PRO A 6 40.08 12.96 -17.37
N ASN A 7 39.23 13.99 -17.44
CA ASN A 7 39.46 15.20 -18.21
C ASN A 7 40.13 16.33 -17.41
N ALA A 8 40.59 16.06 -16.19
CA ALA A 8 41.30 17.08 -15.40
C ALA A 8 42.69 17.33 -15.94
N ARG A 9 42.95 18.54 -16.41
CA ARG A 9 44.25 18.97 -16.93
C ARG A 9 45.28 19.23 -15.82
N THR A 10 44.88 19.29 -14.57
CA THR A 10 45.73 19.51 -13.42
C THR A 10 45.45 18.51 -12.31
N THR A 11 46.49 17.94 -11.73
CA THR A 11 46.42 17.14 -10.51
C THR A 11 46.33 18.04 -9.26
N PRO A 12 45.90 17.53 -8.08
CA PRO A 12 45.96 18.29 -6.84
C PRO A 12 47.36 18.82 -6.50
N ALA A 13 48.40 18.09 -6.79
CA ALA A 13 49.77 18.54 -6.60
C ALA A 13 50.13 19.75 -7.48
N VAL A 14 49.81 19.70 -8.80
CA VAL A 14 49.98 20.83 -9.71
C VAL A 14 49.17 22.05 -9.28
N ARG A 15 47.95 21.84 -8.80
CA ARG A 15 47.09 22.93 -8.28
C ARG A 15 47.69 23.58 -7.05
N ALA A 16 48.26 22.80 -6.13
CA ALA A 16 48.95 23.32 -4.96
C ALA A 16 50.21 24.10 -5.31
N GLU A 17 50.96 23.63 -6.33
CA GLU A 17 52.12 24.34 -6.85
C GLU A 17 51.74 25.69 -7.49
N ILE A 18 50.69 25.71 -8.35
CA ILE A 18 50.11 26.93 -8.90
C ILE A 18 49.68 27.90 -7.79
N ALA A 19 49.07 27.38 -6.71
CA ALA A 19 48.60 28.19 -5.60
C ALA A 19 49.70 28.83 -4.78
N ARG A 20 50.85 28.14 -4.64
CA ARG A 20 52.06 28.62 -3.89
C ARG A 20 52.93 29.55 -4.71
N SER A 21 52.89 29.42 -6.07
CA SER A 21 53.81 30.13 -6.95
C SER A 21 53.49 31.63 -7.00
N SER A 22 54.51 32.48 -6.92
CA SER A 22 54.44 33.93 -7.14
C SER A 22 54.63 34.36 -8.60
N GLU A 23 54.94 33.44 -9.49
CA GLU A 23 55.18 33.72 -10.93
C GLU A 23 53.95 34.40 -11.61
N PRO A 24 54.16 35.20 -12.65
CA PRO A 24 53.05 35.80 -13.36
C PRO A 24 52.04 34.77 -13.89
N THR A 25 50.73 35.09 -13.77
CA THR A 25 49.62 34.19 -14.15
C THR A 25 49.75 33.63 -15.57
N GLY A 26 50.20 34.50 -16.52
CA GLY A 26 50.39 34.08 -17.92
C GLY A 26 51.50 33.04 -18.10
N VAL A 27 52.59 33.09 -17.31
CA VAL A 27 53.69 32.12 -17.35
C VAL A 27 53.22 30.78 -16.86
N LEU A 28 52.53 30.74 -15.73
CA LEU A 28 51.98 29.48 -15.17
C LEU A 28 50.90 28.89 -16.08
N ALA A 29 50.07 29.71 -16.71
CA ALA A 29 49.09 29.27 -17.67
C ALA A 29 49.72 28.53 -18.87
N LYS A 30 50.78 29.07 -19.41
CA LYS A 30 51.56 28.43 -20.50
C LYS A 30 52.28 27.15 -20.02
N ARG A 31 52.94 27.19 -18.83
CA ARG A 31 53.67 26.04 -18.30
C ARG A 31 52.77 24.82 -18.08
N TYR A 32 51.60 25.01 -17.52
CA TYR A 32 50.67 23.91 -17.20
C TYR A 32 49.57 23.66 -18.24
N GLY A 33 49.61 24.40 -19.38
CA GLY A 33 48.62 24.23 -20.45
C GLY A 33 47.17 24.52 -20.04
N VAL A 34 46.99 25.50 -19.13
CA VAL A 34 45.67 25.89 -18.61
C VAL A 34 45.39 27.35 -18.88
N SER A 35 44.12 27.77 -18.74
CA SER A 35 43.77 29.17 -18.87
C SER A 35 44.28 30.00 -17.68
N THR A 36 44.51 31.31 -17.91
CA THR A 36 44.87 32.24 -16.84
C THR A 36 43.81 32.31 -15.75
N GLU A 37 42.53 32.11 -16.08
CA GLU A 37 41.43 32.01 -15.11
C GLU A 37 41.56 30.79 -14.20
N THR A 38 42.01 29.65 -14.75
CA THR A 38 42.30 28.46 -13.95
C THR A 38 43.42 28.72 -12.93
N VAL A 39 44.47 29.44 -13.33
CA VAL A 39 45.54 29.84 -12.39
C VAL A 39 45.02 30.76 -11.29
N ARG A 40 44.23 31.80 -11.65
CA ARG A 40 43.60 32.69 -10.66
C ARG A 40 42.67 31.93 -9.70
N LYS A 41 41.91 30.98 -10.22
CA LYS A 41 41.01 30.11 -9.41
C LYS A 41 41.80 29.35 -8.35
N TRP A 42 42.90 28.70 -8.71
CA TRP A 42 43.66 27.91 -7.76
C TRP A 42 44.41 28.76 -6.75
N ARG A 43 44.94 29.93 -7.16
CA ARG A 43 45.51 30.92 -6.21
C ARG A 43 44.47 31.39 -5.19
N LYS A 44 43.25 31.70 -5.64
CA LYS A 44 42.17 32.13 -4.76
C LYS A 44 41.79 31.07 -3.73
N ARG A 45 41.85 29.78 -4.14
CA ARG A 45 41.51 28.64 -3.25
C ARG A 45 42.61 28.31 -2.25
N GLY A 46 43.84 28.68 -2.54
CA GLY A 46 45.00 28.37 -1.73
C GLY A 46 45.53 26.94 -1.86
N PRO A 47 46.70 26.65 -1.30
CA PRO A 47 47.42 25.37 -1.48
C PRO A 47 46.74 24.20 -0.74
N ASP A 48 45.94 24.47 0.27
CA ASP A 48 45.29 23.46 1.11
C ASP A 48 43.94 23.00 0.57
N ASP A 49 43.32 23.81 -0.33
CA ASP A 49 42.01 23.47 -0.98
C ASP A 49 42.18 23.13 -2.47
N CYS A 50 43.05 22.18 -2.79
CA CYS A 50 43.37 21.78 -4.17
C CYS A 50 42.64 20.51 -4.63
N GLN A 51 41.82 19.90 -3.80
CA GLN A 51 40.99 18.75 -4.14
C GLN A 51 39.81 19.12 -5.02
N ASP A 52 39.29 18.13 -5.79
CA ASP A 52 38.06 18.32 -6.53
C ASP A 52 36.88 18.40 -5.55
N ARG A 53 36.04 19.40 -5.73
CA ARG A 53 34.78 19.52 -4.98
C ARG A 53 33.75 18.58 -5.57
N SER A 54 32.87 18.08 -4.73
CA SER A 54 31.76 17.26 -5.18
C SER A 54 30.95 18.00 -6.26
N ALA A 55 30.68 17.31 -7.37
CA ALA A 55 29.78 17.82 -8.41
C ALA A 55 28.30 17.81 -8.00
N ARG A 56 28.00 17.24 -6.81
CA ARG A 56 26.63 17.15 -6.32
C ARG A 56 26.11 18.54 -5.95
N PRO A 57 24.94 18.95 -6.45
CA PRO A 57 24.31 20.20 -6.06
C PRO A 57 24.08 20.29 -4.54
N HIS A 58 24.34 21.43 -3.95
CA HIS A 58 24.10 21.67 -2.52
C HIS A 58 22.60 21.69 -2.19
N LYS A 59 21.78 22.23 -3.12
CA LYS A 59 20.32 22.25 -3.02
C LYS A 59 19.74 21.21 -3.97
N LEU A 60 18.93 20.33 -3.44
CA LEU A 60 18.21 19.28 -4.16
C LEU A 60 16.72 19.45 -3.88
N PRO A 61 15.97 20.20 -4.71
CA PRO A 61 14.55 20.52 -4.45
C PRO A 61 13.66 19.29 -4.28
N TRP A 62 14.06 18.18 -4.88
CA TRP A 62 13.34 16.89 -4.78
C TRP A 62 13.76 16.01 -3.60
N LYS A 63 14.68 16.49 -2.75
CA LYS A 63 15.10 15.75 -1.56
C LYS A 63 14.06 15.96 -0.46
N ALA A 64 13.63 14.87 0.16
CA ALA A 64 12.76 14.92 1.33
C ALA A 64 13.34 15.83 2.43
N THR A 65 12.50 16.67 3.00
CA THR A 65 12.84 17.48 4.17
C THR A 65 12.98 16.59 5.42
N GLU A 66 13.48 17.11 6.50
CA GLU A 66 13.58 16.34 7.77
C GLU A 66 12.19 16.02 8.34
N GLU A 67 11.22 16.96 8.22
CA GLU A 67 9.84 16.73 8.64
C GLU A 67 9.19 15.62 7.82
N GLU A 68 9.35 15.64 6.48
CA GLU A 68 8.82 14.58 5.61
C GLU A 68 9.44 13.23 5.90
N ARG A 69 10.73 13.17 6.21
CA ARG A 69 11.41 11.95 6.66
C ARG A 69 10.83 11.45 7.98
N ALA A 70 10.62 12.35 8.95
CA ALA A 70 10.01 12.01 10.22
C ALA A 70 8.60 11.45 10.04
N ILE A 71 7.78 12.05 9.18
CA ILE A 71 6.43 11.56 8.84
C ILE A 71 6.48 10.15 8.26
N VAL A 72 7.33 9.91 7.26
CA VAL A 72 7.48 8.56 6.65
C VAL A 72 7.89 7.53 7.71
N CYS A 73 8.83 7.88 8.59
CA CYS A 73 9.28 6.99 9.65
C CYS A 73 8.21 6.75 10.72
N ALA A 74 7.45 7.77 11.10
CA ALA A 74 6.36 7.65 12.05
C ALA A 74 5.25 6.74 11.49
N LEU A 75 4.84 6.95 10.25
CA LEU A 75 3.89 6.07 9.57
C LEU A 75 4.38 4.62 9.52
N ARG A 76 5.66 4.39 9.20
CA ARG A 76 6.24 3.05 9.18
C ARG A 76 6.17 2.37 10.54
N ARG A 77 6.50 3.09 11.61
CA ARG A 77 6.47 2.57 13.00
C ARG A 77 5.03 2.30 13.46
N ALA A 78 4.12 3.23 13.18
CA ALA A 78 2.72 3.12 13.61
C ALA A 78 1.96 2.02 12.88
N THR A 79 2.17 1.88 11.55
CA THR A 79 1.35 0.99 10.73
C THR A 79 2.00 -0.36 10.44
N GLY A 80 3.33 -0.46 10.50
CA GLY A 80 4.04 -1.67 10.04
C GLY A 80 3.84 -1.98 8.56
N PHE A 81 3.40 -1.02 7.74
CA PHE A 81 3.12 -1.25 6.32
C PHE A 81 4.36 -1.71 5.57
N PRO A 82 4.25 -2.68 4.64
CA PRO A 82 5.29 -2.95 3.65
C PRO A 82 5.64 -1.70 2.83
N LEU A 83 6.81 -1.71 2.19
CA LEU A 83 7.29 -0.55 1.42
C LEU A 83 6.29 -0.05 0.38
N ASP A 84 5.66 -0.96 -0.35
CA ASP A 84 4.73 -0.61 -1.43
C ASP A 84 3.45 0.03 -0.88
N ASP A 85 2.97 -0.50 0.22
CA ASP A 85 1.79 0.00 0.92
C ASP A 85 2.05 1.37 1.55
N LEU A 86 3.20 1.52 2.19
CA LEU A 86 3.63 2.81 2.74
C LEU A 86 3.80 3.85 1.64
N THR A 87 4.42 3.47 0.50
CA THR A 87 4.59 4.37 -0.65
C THR A 87 3.23 4.82 -1.20
N PHE A 88 2.28 3.91 -1.30
CA PHE A 88 0.93 4.24 -1.74
C PHE A 88 0.30 5.31 -0.85
N VAL A 89 0.33 5.13 0.47
CA VAL A 89 -0.21 6.12 1.43
C VAL A 89 0.54 7.44 1.32
N VAL A 90 1.88 7.42 1.35
CA VAL A 90 2.73 8.61 1.29
C VAL A 90 2.49 9.42 0.01
N SER A 91 2.27 8.76 -1.13
CA SER A 91 2.06 9.43 -2.41
C SER A 91 0.82 10.34 -2.47
N HIS A 92 -0.16 10.15 -1.58
CA HIS A 92 -1.37 10.97 -1.53
C HIS A 92 -1.13 12.36 -0.96
N PHE A 93 -0.14 12.53 -0.07
CA PHE A 93 0.15 13.82 0.56
C PHE A 93 1.58 14.31 0.33
N LEU A 94 2.51 13.43 -0.07
CA LEU A 94 3.88 13.75 -0.48
C LEU A 94 4.16 13.14 -1.88
N PRO A 95 3.50 13.61 -2.94
CA PRO A 95 3.54 12.98 -4.27
C PRO A 95 4.92 13.00 -4.93
N HIS A 96 5.83 13.89 -4.51
CA HIS A 96 7.21 13.95 -4.98
C HIS A 96 8.09 12.81 -4.42
N LEU A 97 7.66 12.14 -3.34
CA LEU A 97 8.39 11.02 -2.76
C LEU A 97 8.02 9.71 -3.46
N ASN A 98 8.79 9.35 -4.46
CA ASN A 98 8.61 8.07 -5.13
C ASN A 98 9.09 6.90 -4.25
N ARG A 99 8.80 5.68 -4.67
CA ARG A 99 9.16 4.43 -3.98
C ARG A 99 10.65 4.34 -3.58
N HIS A 100 11.54 4.80 -4.45
CA HIS A 100 12.98 4.79 -4.18
C HIS A 100 13.37 5.82 -3.10
N ALA A 101 12.70 6.96 -3.05
CA ALA A 101 12.91 7.95 -2.00
C ALA A 101 12.47 7.40 -0.64
N VAL A 102 11.26 6.84 -0.56
CA VAL A 102 10.74 6.19 0.65
C VAL A 102 11.66 5.05 1.09
N TYR A 103 12.11 4.18 0.18
CA TYR A 103 13.06 3.11 0.51
C TYR A 103 14.36 3.64 1.11
N ARG A 104 14.95 4.69 0.52
CA ARG A 104 16.20 5.29 1.02
C ARG A 104 16.04 5.91 2.40
N ILE A 105 14.89 6.58 2.66
CA ILE A 105 14.56 7.11 3.97
C ILE A 105 14.52 5.97 4.99
N LEU A 106 13.71 4.95 4.74
CA LEU A 106 13.58 3.81 5.65
C LEU A 106 14.91 3.08 5.87
N LYS A 107 15.74 2.94 4.83
CA LYS A 107 17.05 2.31 4.95
C LYS A 107 17.99 3.12 5.83
N ALA A 108 18.02 4.44 5.67
CA ALA A 108 18.86 5.33 6.47
C ALA A 108 18.50 5.30 7.97
N GLU A 109 17.21 5.14 8.26
CA GLU A 109 16.66 5.10 9.63
C GLU A 109 16.58 3.68 10.22
N GLY A 110 17.17 2.68 9.56
CA GLY A 110 17.14 1.29 10.04
C GLY A 110 15.77 0.62 9.96
N LEU A 111 14.78 1.26 9.32
CA LEU A 111 13.40 0.78 9.18
C LEU A 111 13.15 0.01 7.88
N GLY A 112 14.21 -0.34 7.15
CA GLY A 112 14.12 -0.99 5.83
C GLY A 112 13.52 -2.40 5.89
N ARG A 113 13.71 -3.13 7.00
CA ARG A 113 13.15 -4.46 7.21
C ARG A 113 12.06 -4.42 8.27
N LEU A 114 10.93 -5.05 7.96
CA LEU A 114 9.95 -5.38 9.00
C LEU A 114 10.46 -6.56 9.84
N PRO A 115 10.10 -6.63 11.13
CA PRO A 115 10.33 -7.85 11.91
C PRO A 115 9.81 -9.05 11.13
N ALA A 116 10.65 -10.09 11.00
CA ALA A 116 10.22 -11.30 10.32
C ALA A 116 9.05 -11.92 11.09
N PRO A 117 7.90 -12.18 10.45
CA PRO A 117 6.89 -13.01 11.09
C PRO A 117 7.51 -14.38 11.37
N SER A 118 7.19 -14.97 12.50
CA SER A 118 7.64 -16.33 12.85
C SER A 118 7.31 -17.27 11.69
N ARG A 119 8.34 -17.77 11.02
CA ARG A 119 8.19 -18.62 9.84
C ARG A 119 7.66 -19.99 10.23
N SER A 120 6.42 -20.28 9.86
CA SER A 120 6.06 -21.64 9.49
C SER A 120 6.40 -21.81 8.00
N SER A 121 7.38 -22.64 7.69
CA SER A 121 7.78 -22.98 6.32
C SER A 121 6.70 -23.85 5.68
N ARG A 122 5.78 -23.24 4.92
CA ARG A 122 4.81 -24.00 4.11
C ARG A 122 5.12 -23.80 2.62
N PRO A 123 5.12 -24.86 1.80
CA PRO A 123 5.35 -24.75 0.35
C PRO A 123 4.28 -23.87 -0.30
N VAL A 124 4.71 -22.99 -1.17
CA VAL A 124 3.83 -22.10 -1.95
C VAL A 124 3.13 -22.96 -3.00
N GLY A 125 1.82 -23.19 -2.82
CA GLY A 125 0.99 -23.85 -3.83
C GLY A 125 0.81 -22.96 -5.06
N THR A 126 0.80 -23.58 -6.24
CA THR A 126 0.46 -22.92 -7.51
C THR A 126 -0.97 -22.42 -7.49
N PHE A 127 -1.13 -21.17 -7.86
CA PHE A 127 -2.44 -20.50 -7.92
C PHE A 127 -3.15 -20.94 -9.20
N LYS A 128 -4.28 -21.65 -9.06
CA LYS A 128 -5.19 -21.89 -10.20
C LYS A 128 -5.93 -20.60 -10.53
N ASP A 129 -6.09 -20.29 -11.80
CA ASP A 129 -6.96 -19.21 -12.21
C ASP A 129 -8.42 -19.62 -11.97
N TYR A 130 -9.18 -18.77 -11.32
CA TYR A 130 -10.58 -18.99 -10.97
C TYR A 130 -11.40 -17.84 -11.54
N ASP A 131 -12.63 -18.15 -11.93
CA ASP A 131 -13.62 -17.14 -12.31
C ASP A 131 -14.10 -16.36 -11.09
N LEU A 132 -14.69 -15.19 -11.32
CA LEU A 132 -15.38 -14.41 -10.30
C LEU A 132 -16.56 -15.19 -9.72
N GLY A 133 -16.88 -14.94 -8.45
CA GLY A 133 -18.06 -15.48 -7.79
C GLY A 133 -17.80 -16.72 -6.92
N PHE A 134 -16.54 -17.11 -6.70
CA PHE A 134 -16.22 -18.10 -5.67
C PHE A 134 -15.73 -17.39 -4.40
N VAL A 135 -16.61 -17.23 -3.45
CA VAL A 135 -16.41 -16.41 -2.26
C VAL A 135 -16.12 -17.26 -1.02
N HIS A 136 -15.08 -16.91 -0.29
CA HIS A 136 -14.79 -17.50 1.02
C HIS A 136 -15.39 -16.60 2.11
N VAL A 137 -16.12 -17.20 3.03
CA VAL A 137 -16.72 -16.51 4.17
C VAL A 137 -16.10 -17.04 5.47
N ASP A 138 -15.82 -16.13 6.39
CA ASP A 138 -15.22 -16.43 7.69
C ASP A 138 -15.69 -15.42 8.73
N ILE A 139 -15.62 -15.80 10.01
CA ILE A 139 -15.97 -14.94 11.13
C ILE A 139 -14.74 -14.74 12.01
N LYS A 140 -14.46 -13.48 12.31
CA LYS A 140 -13.40 -13.10 13.25
C LYS A 140 -13.98 -12.44 14.48
N HIS A 141 -13.61 -12.94 15.65
CA HIS A 141 -13.97 -12.28 16.91
C HIS A 141 -13.21 -10.94 17.02
N LEU A 142 -13.95 -9.87 17.31
CA LEU A 142 -13.38 -8.56 17.56
C LEU A 142 -13.03 -8.39 19.04
N PRO A 143 -12.12 -7.46 19.38
CA PRO A 143 -11.86 -7.08 20.77
C PRO A 143 -13.16 -6.64 21.47
N LYS A 144 -13.25 -6.96 22.76
CA LYS A 144 -14.35 -6.42 23.58
C LYS A 144 -14.11 -4.94 23.81
N LEU A 145 -15.03 -4.11 23.36
CA LEU A 145 -14.98 -2.66 23.55
C LEU A 145 -16.17 -2.19 24.39
N ARG A 146 -15.96 -1.11 25.11
CA ARG A 146 -17.00 -0.44 25.88
C ARG A 146 -17.85 0.41 24.96
N ASP A 147 -19.16 0.20 24.95
CA ASP A 147 -20.10 1.03 24.20
C ASP A 147 -20.43 2.32 24.95
N ARG A 148 -21.17 3.23 24.30
CA ARG A 148 -21.58 4.53 24.87
C ARG A 148 -22.42 4.41 26.15
N ASP A 149 -23.16 3.30 26.27
CA ASP A 149 -23.95 2.95 27.46
C ASP A 149 -23.10 2.40 28.62
N GLY A 150 -21.76 2.36 28.43
CA GLY A 150 -20.82 1.87 29.43
C GLY A 150 -20.72 0.34 29.50
N VAL A 151 -21.48 -0.39 28.69
CA VAL A 151 -21.48 -1.86 28.67
C VAL A 151 -20.38 -2.37 27.71
N THR A 152 -19.60 -3.34 28.16
CA THR A 152 -18.59 -4.01 27.33
C THR A 152 -19.23 -5.13 26.54
N ARG A 153 -19.20 -5.03 25.21
CA ARG A 153 -19.80 -6.02 24.31
C ARG A 153 -18.75 -6.72 23.47
N LYS A 154 -19.02 -7.96 23.10
CA LYS A 154 -18.29 -8.72 22.09
C LYS A 154 -19.00 -8.54 20.76
N ARG A 155 -18.23 -8.30 19.69
CA ARG A 155 -18.74 -8.18 18.33
C ARG A 155 -17.98 -9.13 17.41
N TYR A 156 -18.55 -9.38 16.25
CA TYR A 156 -18.06 -10.36 15.29
C TYR A 156 -17.91 -9.70 13.92
N LEU A 157 -16.75 -9.87 13.34
CA LEU A 157 -16.47 -9.40 11.99
C LEU A 157 -16.69 -10.55 11.01
N TYR A 158 -17.69 -10.42 10.19
CA TYR A 158 -17.94 -11.29 9.06
C TYR A 158 -17.15 -10.78 7.85
N VAL A 159 -16.48 -11.66 7.16
CA VAL A 159 -15.64 -11.36 6.01
C VAL A 159 -16.01 -12.27 4.86
N ALA A 160 -16.26 -11.68 3.69
CA ALA A 160 -16.44 -12.39 2.44
C ALA A 160 -15.37 -11.93 1.46
N ILE A 161 -14.57 -12.85 0.91
CA ILE A 161 -13.51 -12.56 -0.04
C ILE A 161 -13.61 -13.42 -1.30
N ASP A 162 -13.67 -12.79 -2.46
CA ASP A 162 -13.65 -13.50 -3.73
C ASP A 162 -12.27 -14.10 -4.02
N ARG A 163 -12.27 -15.33 -4.48
CA ARG A 163 -11.06 -16.10 -4.71
C ARG A 163 -10.24 -15.58 -5.89
N ALA A 164 -10.88 -15.11 -6.92
CA ALA A 164 -10.24 -14.64 -8.15
C ALA A 164 -9.70 -13.23 -8.02
N SER A 165 -10.56 -12.29 -7.67
CA SER A 165 -10.25 -10.85 -7.62
C SER A 165 -9.63 -10.39 -6.30
N ARG A 166 -9.82 -11.14 -5.22
CA ARG A 166 -9.54 -10.70 -3.84
C ARG A 166 -10.44 -9.55 -3.38
N PHE A 167 -11.49 -9.25 -4.10
CA PHE A 167 -12.47 -8.28 -3.67
C PHE A 167 -13.13 -8.74 -2.37
N VAL A 168 -13.28 -7.82 -1.43
CA VAL A 168 -13.75 -8.10 -0.07
C VAL A 168 -14.98 -7.29 0.25
N HIS A 169 -15.93 -7.94 0.91
CA HIS A 169 -16.98 -7.31 1.69
C HIS A 169 -16.85 -7.73 3.15
N LEU A 170 -17.08 -6.81 4.07
CA LEU A 170 -17.07 -7.10 5.50
C LEU A 170 -18.16 -6.33 6.22
N ALA A 171 -18.70 -6.94 7.29
CA ALA A 171 -19.67 -6.32 8.16
C ALA A 171 -19.47 -6.77 9.61
N VAL A 172 -19.82 -5.89 10.55
CA VAL A 172 -19.80 -6.19 11.99
C VAL A 172 -21.21 -6.61 12.41
N LYS A 173 -21.30 -7.72 13.16
CA LYS A 173 -22.54 -8.23 13.73
C LYS A 173 -22.39 -8.41 15.24
N ASP A 174 -23.53 -8.42 15.91
CA ASP A 174 -23.58 -8.56 17.37
C ASP A 174 -23.28 -9.99 17.84
N ASP A 175 -23.56 -10.98 17.00
CA ASP A 175 -23.43 -12.39 17.31
C ASP A 175 -22.94 -13.22 16.13
N GLU A 176 -22.68 -14.50 16.36
CA GLU A 176 -22.30 -15.51 15.36
C GLU A 176 -23.42 -16.56 15.20
N THR A 177 -24.67 -16.10 15.20
CA THR A 177 -25.83 -16.95 14.98
C THR A 177 -26.07 -17.23 13.51
N GLU A 178 -26.88 -18.26 13.22
CA GLU A 178 -27.39 -18.57 11.89
C GLU A 178 -28.06 -17.35 11.24
N ARG A 179 -28.90 -16.64 11.99
CA ARG A 179 -29.61 -15.44 11.52
C ARG A 179 -28.64 -14.35 11.05
N SER A 180 -27.60 -14.09 11.84
CA SER A 180 -26.56 -13.13 11.49
C SER A 180 -25.73 -13.57 10.29
N ALA A 181 -25.47 -14.87 10.16
CA ALA A 181 -24.77 -15.44 9.01
C ALA A 181 -25.59 -15.32 7.71
N VAL A 182 -26.90 -15.58 7.77
CA VAL A 182 -27.81 -15.41 6.63
C VAL A 182 -27.93 -13.94 6.23
N ALA A 183 -28.11 -13.04 7.21
CA ALA A 183 -28.15 -11.60 6.94
C ALA A 183 -26.87 -11.11 6.28
N PHE A 184 -25.70 -11.54 6.77
CA PHE A 184 -24.43 -11.20 6.17
C PHE A 184 -24.28 -11.78 4.74
N LEU A 185 -24.74 -12.99 4.48
CA LEU A 185 -24.73 -13.58 3.14
C LEU A 185 -25.51 -12.70 2.16
N GLN A 186 -26.72 -12.27 2.53
CA GLN A 186 -27.56 -11.40 1.70
C GLN A 186 -26.88 -10.05 1.43
N GLU A 187 -26.30 -9.42 2.46
CA GLU A 187 -25.52 -8.19 2.33
C GLU A 187 -24.34 -8.38 1.39
N ALA A 188 -23.58 -9.47 1.54
CA ALA A 188 -22.44 -9.75 0.71
C ALA A 188 -22.82 -9.96 -0.77
N LEU A 189 -23.93 -10.71 -1.01
CA LEU A 189 -24.43 -10.93 -2.39
C LEU A 189 -24.81 -9.61 -3.07
N THR A 190 -25.34 -8.65 -2.33
CA THR A 190 -25.68 -7.31 -2.85
C THR A 190 -24.42 -6.45 -3.04
N ALA A 191 -23.45 -6.56 -2.14
CA ALA A 191 -22.24 -5.75 -2.15
C ALA A 191 -21.23 -6.14 -3.23
N PHE A 192 -21.21 -7.40 -3.67
CA PHE A 192 -20.32 -7.81 -4.76
C PHE A 192 -20.83 -7.31 -6.11
N PRO A 193 -19.96 -6.66 -6.93
CA PRO A 193 -20.35 -6.16 -8.26
C PRO A 193 -20.51 -7.25 -9.32
N PHE A 194 -20.37 -8.51 -8.94
CA PHE A 194 -20.52 -9.71 -9.78
C PHE A 194 -21.39 -10.75 -9.09
N GLN A 195 -21.93 -11.67 -9.88
CA GLN A 195 -22.75 -12.76 -9.37
C GLN A 195 -21.89 -13.74 -8.56
N VAL A 196 -22.28 -13.99 -7.32
CA VAL A 196 -21.68 -15.02 -6.47
C VAL A 196 -22.35 -16.36 -6.78
N THR A 197 -21.54 -17.33 -7.16
CA THR A 197 -22.02 -18.68 -7.52
C THR A 197 -21.74 -19.72 -6.45
N HIS A 198 -20.65 -19.51 -5.69
CA HIS A 198 -20.21 -20.44 -4.67
C HIS A 198 -19.80 -19.68 -3.39
N VAL A 199 -20.20 -20.22 -2.28
CA VAL A 199 -19.73 -19.78 -0.96
C VAL A 199 -19.01 -20.92 -0.25
N LEU A 200 -17.80 -20.69 0.18
CA LEU A 200 -17.00 -21.60 0.99
C LEU A 200 -16.89 -21.09 2.42
N THR A 201 -17.38 -21.86 3.38
CA THR A 201 -17.27 -21.56 4.81
C THR A 201 -16.42 -22.60 5.53
N ASP A 202 -16.04 -22.32 6.74
CA ASP A 202 -15.62 -23.34 7.68
C ASP A 202 -16.82 -24.18 8.17
N ARG A 203 -16.61 -24.93 9.26
CA ARG A 203 -17.66 -25.74 9.88
C ARG A 203 -18.21 -25.11 11.17
N GLY A 204 -18.18 -23.80 11.26
CA GLY A 204 -18.82 -23.08 12.38
C GLY A 204 -20.30 -23.41 12.48
N SER A 205 -20.83 -23.42 13.70
CA SER A 205 -22.23 -23.81 13.97
C SER A 205 -23.23 -23.00 13.14
N CYS A 206 -23.00 -21.70 12.98
CA CYS A 206 -23.85 -20.81 12.19
C CYS A 206 -23.89 -21.15 10.69
N PHE A 207 -22.83 -21.74 10.15
CA PHE A 207 -22.74 -22.14 8.72
C PHE A 207 -23.15 -23.58 8.48
N THR A 208 -23.25 -24.40 9.54
CA THR A 208 -23.69 -25.78 9.42
C THR A 208 -25.16 -25.95 9.74
N ALA A 209 -25.82 -24.92 10.21
CA ALA A 209 -27.24 -24.90 10.50
C ALA A 209 -28.09 -25.02 9.22
N ASP A 210 -29.24 -25.68 9.32
CA ASP A 210 -30.11 -25.97 8.19
C ASP A 210 -30.67 -24.70 7.53
N GLY A 211 -30.93 -23.65 8.32
CA GLY A 211 -31.41 -22.39 7.76
C GLY A 211 -30.38 -21.62 6.93
N PHE A 212 -29.06 -21.75 7.23
CA PHE A 212 -28.03 -21.20 6.38
C PHE A 212 -27.94 -21.92 5.02
N GLU A 213 -28.06 -23.26 5.06
CA GLU A 213 -28.09 -24.06 3.84
C GLU A 213 -29.33 -23.75 2.99
N ALA A 214 -30.51 -23.66 3.62
CA ALA A 214 -31.76 -23.27 2.96
C ALA A 214 -31.67 -21.86 2.35
N ALA A 215 -31.06 -20.90 3.06
CA ALA A 215 -30.82 -19.56 2.54
C ALA A 215 -29.90 -19.59 1.31
N CYS A 216 -28.80 -20.36 1.33
CA CYS A 216 -27.94 -20.51 0.17
C CYS A 216 -28.70 -21.07 -1.04
N GLN A 217 -29.53 -22.08 -0.84
CA GLN A 217 -30.35 -22.66 -1.89
C GLN A 217 -31.36 -21.66 -2.46
N SER A 218 -32.08 -20.93 -1.60
CA SER A 218 -33.06 -19.93 -2.04
C SER A 218 -32.43 -18.76 -2.81
N LEU A 219 -31.17 -18.43 -2.48
CA LEU A 219 -30.40 -17.37 -3.15
C LEU A 219 -29.63 -17.89 -4.38
N GLY A 220 -29.76 -19.17 -4.75
CA GLY A 220 -29.11 -19.76 -5.90
C GLY A 220 -27.59 -19.90 -5.78
N VAL A 221 -27.08 -19.98 -4.55
CA VAL A 221 -25.64 -20.07 -4.26
C VAL A 221 -25.27 -21.48 -3.80
N LEU A 222 -24.25 -22.05 -4.40
CA LEU A 222 -23.74 -23.37 -3.99
C LEU A 222 -22.86 -23.24 -2.73
N HIS A 223 -23.35 -23.77 -1.62
CA HIS A 223 -22.61 -23.80 -0.38
C HIS A 223 -21.61 -24.96 -0.34
N ARG A 224 -20.37 -24.67 0.00
CA ARG A 224 -19.30 -25.65 0.23
C ARG A 224 -18.70 -25.46 1.61
N LYS A 225 -18.42 -26.55 2.29
CA LYS A 225 -17.76 -26.55 3.60
C LYS A 225 -16.32 -27.03 3.44
N THR A 226 -15.39 -26.45 4.20
CA THR A 226 -13.99 -26.91 4.22
C THR A 226 -13.90 -28.36 4.69
N ARG A 227 -12.95 -29.12 4.13
CA ARG A 227 -12.70 -30.48 4.61
C ARG A 227 -12.06 -30.44 6.01
N PRO A 228 -12.43 -31.35 6.91
CA PRO A 228 -11.76 -31.47 8.21
C PRO A 228 -10.25 -31.59 8.04
N TYR A 229 -9.49 -31.00 8.94
CA TYR A 229 -8.02 -31.08 8.99
C TYR A 229 -7.29 -30.62 7.71
N THR A 230 -7.91 -29.82 6.85
CA THR A 230 -7.27 -29.32 5.63
C THR A 230 -7.10 -27.78 5.70
N PRO A 231 -6.12 -27.26 6.45
CA PRO A 231 -5.94 -25.82 6.66
C PRO A 231 -5.61 -25.05 5.36
N LYS A 232 -5.26 -25.75 4.27
CA LYS A 232 -4.91 -25.14 2.99
C LYS A 232 -6.08 -24.43 2.28
N THR A 233 -7.33 -24.76 2.61
CA THR A 233 -8.51 -24.24 1.93
C THR A 233 -8.89 -22.82 2.39
N ASN A 234 -8.57 -22.41 3.60
CA ASN A 234 -8.95 -21.11 4.17
C ASN A 234 -7.78 -20.10 4.28
N GLY A 235 -6.59 -20.47 3.81
CA GLY A 235 -5.38 -19.63 3.95
C GLY A 235 -5.44 -18.25 3.28
N MET A 236 -6.49 -17.97 2.49
CA MET A 236 -6.72 -16.66 1.90
C MET A 236 -7.39 -15.73 2.91
N VAL A 237 -8.47 -16.18 3.52
CA VAL A 237 -9.20 -15.45 4.57
C VAL A 237 -8.32 -15.29 5.80
N GLU A 238 -7.57 -16.31 6.19
CA GLU A 238 -6.60 -16.22 7.29
C GLU A 238 -5.57 -15.10 7.08
N ARG A 239 -5.04 -14.96 5.85
CA ARG A 239 -4.12 -13.88 5.49
C ARG A 239 -4.79 -12.52 5.53
N PHE A 240 -6.03 -12.43 5.08
CA PHE A 240 -6.82 -11.20 5.15
C PHE A 240 -7.11 -10.83 6.61
N ASN A 241 -7.56 -11.78 7.42
CA ASN A 241 -7.78 -11.59 8.87
C ASN A 241 -6.50 -11.19 9.61
N GLY A 242 -5.35 -11.75 9.21
CA GLY A 242 -4.04 -11.33 9.72
C GLY A 242 -3.68 -9.89 9.32
N ARG A 243 -4.18 -9.41 8.19
CA ARG A 243 -4.01 -8.02 7.77
C ARG A 243 -4.90 -7.08 8.60
N ILE A 244 -6.18 -7.42 8.78
CA ILE A 244 -7.08 -6.68 9.70
C ILE A 244 -6.47 -6.57 11.10
N GLN A 245 -5.91 -7.67 11.60
CA GLN A 245 -5.27 -7.68 12.93
C GLN A 245 -4.14 -6.66 13.05
N ARG A 246 -3.33 -6.52 12.02
CA ARG A 246 -2.18 -5.60 12.02
C ARG A 246 -2.55 -4.17 11.67
N GLU A 247 -3.43 -3.97 10.70
CA GLU A 247 -3.68 -2.67 10.07
C GLU A 247 -4.86 -1.92 10.72
N VAL A 248 -5.79 -2.64 11.37
CA VAL A 248 -6.97 -2.05 12.01
C VAL A 248 -6.97 -2.31 13.51
N LEU A 249 -6.92 -3.57 13.94
CA LEU A 249 -7.03 -3.93 15.35
C LEU A 249 -5.79 -3.61 16.18
N GLY A 250 -4.69 -3.20 15.53
CA GLY A 250 -3.53 -2.60 16.19
C GLY A 250 -3.72 -1.12 16.57
N ILE A 251 -4.81 -0.49 16.11
CA ILE A 251 -5.16 0.91 16.42
C ILE A 251 -6.04 0.91 17.66
N THR A 252 -5.68 1.72 18.64
CA THR A 252 -6.53 1.90 19.82
C THR A 252 -7.75 2.72 19.44
N VAL A 253 -8.94 2.16 19.63
CA VAL A 253 -10.24 2.82 19.39
C VAL A 253 -11.05 2.88 20.66
N ALA A 254 -11.86 3.93 20.79
CA ALA A 254 -12.65 4.18 22.00
C ALA A 254 -13.98 3.41 22.01
N SER A 255 -14.55 3.12 20.83
CA SER A 255 -15.89 2.52 20.71
C SER A 255 -16.01 1.56 19.54
N HIS A 256 -17.05 0.71 19.56
CA HIS A 256 -17.38 -0.16 18.43
C HIS A 256 -17.71 0.65 17.17
N ARG A 257 -18.35 1.81 17.28
CA ARG A 257 -18.65 2.67 16.13
C ARG A 257 -17.40 3.18 15.44
N ASP A 258 -16.37 3.55 16.22
CA ASP A 258 -15.09 3.98 15.65
C ASP A 258 -14.41 2.82 14.95
N LEU A 259 -14.48 1.62 15.54
CA LEU A 259 -13.96 0.40 14.94
C LEU A 259 -14.68 0.06 13.62
N GLU A 260 -16.01 0.14 13.58
CA GLU A 260 -16.81 -0.09 12.36
C GLU A 260 -16.45 0.92 11.26
N THR A 261 -16.28 2.19 11.62
CA THR A 261 -15.87 3.25 10.69
C THR A 261 -14.48 2.93 10.10
N LEU A 262 -13.53 2.53 10.93
CA LEU A 262 -12.19 2.12 10.49
C LEU A 262 -12.23 0.87 9.60
N LEU A 263 -13.04 -0.12 9.96
CA LEU A 263 -13.19 -1.35 9.17
C LEU A 263 -13.82 -1.05 7.80
N HIS A 264 -14.82 -0.17 7.76
CA HIS A 264 -15.44 0.26 6.49
C HIS A 264 -14.42 0.99 5.60
N GLY A 265 -13.69 1.96 6.15
CA GLY A 265 -12.62 2.65 5.41
C GLY A 265 -11.50 1.70 4.95
N PHE A 266 -11.13 0.74 5.81
CA PHE A 266 -10.18 -0.31 5.46
C PHE A 266 -10.68 -1.18 4.30
N ASN A 267 -11.96 -1.56 4.29
CA ASN A 267 -12.56 -2.36 3.21
C ASN A 267 -12.45 -1.64 1.86
N GLN A 268 -12.82 -0.36 1.82
CA GLN A 268 -12.72 0.46 0.61
C GLN A 268 -11.25 0.58 0.14
N ALA A 269 -10.37 0.95 1.06
CA ALA A 269 -8.94 1.08 0.77
C ALA A 269 -8.32 -0.25 0.30
N TYR A 270 -8.73 -1.38 0.88
CA TYR A 270 -8.25 -2.71 0.49
C TYR A 270 -8.64 -3.04 -0.96
N ASN A 271 -9.89 -2.78 -1.35
CA ASN A 271 -10.39 -3.07 -2.69
C ASN A 271 -9.76 -2.17 -3.77
N ALA A 272 -9.46 -0.92 -3.42
CA ALA A 272 -8.80 0.03 -4.31
C ALA A 272 -7.27 -0.16 -4.41
N ARG A 273 -6.65 -0.83 -3.44
CA ARG A 273 -5.20 -0.91 -3.30
C ARG A 273 -4.58 -1.98 -4.18
N ARG A 274 -3.50 -1.63 -4.89
CA ARG A 274 -2.71 -2.55 -5.70
C ARG A 274 -2.08 -3.65 -4.84
N GLN A 275 -2.17 -4.90 -5.30
CA GLN A 275 -1.68 -6.07 -4.58
C GLN A 275 -0.68 -6.86 -5.42
N ARG A 276 0.42 -7.28 -4.80
CA ARG A 276 1.45 -8.09 -5.46
C ARG A 276 0.89 -9.43 -5.98
N VAL A 277 -0.02 -10.04 -5.22
CA VAL A 277 -0.67 -11.31 -5.61
C VAL A 277 -1.53 -11.17 -6.87
N LEU A 278 -2.01 -9.95 -7.16
CA LEU A 278 -2.76 -9.59 -8.36
C LEU A 278 -1.86 -8.95 -9.44
N LYS A 279 -0.56 -9.20 -9.38
CA LYS A 279 0.44 -8.65 -10.32
C LYS A 279 0.41 -7.12 -10.41
N GLY A 280 0.21 -6.45 -9.28
CA GLY A 280 0.17 -4.99 -9.20
C GLY A 280 -1.18 -4.33 -9.51
N ARG A 281 -2.24 -5.13 -9.72
CA ARG A 281 -3.61 -4.63 -9.87
C ARG A 281 -4.30 -4.57 -8.50
N SER A 282 -5.35 -3.75 -8.39
CA SER A 282 -6.24 -3.79 -7.23
C SER A 282 -7.37 -4.80 -7.45
N PRO A 283 -8.05 -5.26 -6.38
CA PRO A 283 -9.28 -6.04 -6.50
C PRO A 283 -10.31 -5.41 -7.44
N ASP A 284 -10.58 -4.10 -7.30
CA ASP A 284 -11.49 -3.34 -8.17
C ASP A 284 -11.08 -3.40 -9.65
N MET A 285 -9.78 -3.24 -9.95
CA MET A 285 -9.30 -3.34 -11.33
C MET A 285 -9.53 -4.73 -11.92
N VAL A 286 -9.24 -5.78 -11.14
CA VAL A 286 -9.44 -7.17 -11.60
C VAL A 286 -10.92 -7.44 -11.84
N VAL A 287 -11.81 -6.96 -10.98
CA VAL A 287 -13.25 -7.09 -11.16
C VAL A 287 -13.71 -6.38 -12.44
N ARG A 288 -13.32 -5.13 -12.65
CA ARG A 288 -13.67 -4.35 -13.85
C ARG A 288 -13.18 -5.02 -15.13
N GLU A 289 -11.92 -5.48 -15.15
CA GLU A 289 -11.34 -6.18 -16.29
C GLU A 289 -12.15 -7.46 -16.64
N ARG A 290 -12.48 -8.25 -15.62
CA ARG A 290 -13.20 -9.52 -15.83
C ARG A 290 -14.66 -9.31 -16.21
N LEU A 291 -15.34 -8.32 -15.62
CA LEU A 291 -16.71 -7.97 -16.02
C LEU A 291 -16.74 -7.34 -17.41
N GLY A 292 -15.72 -6.60 -17.82
CA GLY A 292 -15.59 -6.14 -19.20
C GLY A 292 -15.48 -7.28 -20.22
N ALA A 293 -14.82 -8.38 -19.85
CA ALA A 293 -14.73 -9.59 -20.67
C ALA A 293 -15.99 -10.48 -20.60
N THR A 294 -16.73 -10.45 -19.50
CA THR A 294 -17.93 -11.28 -19.25
C THR A 294 -19.03 -10.47 -18.58
N PRO A 295 -19.71 -9.56 -19.32
CA PRO A 295 -20.73 -8.66 -18.76
C PRO A 295 -21.92 -9.38 -18.13
N ASP A 296 -22.25 -10.57 -18.63
CA ASP A 296 -23.38 -11.39 -18.11
C ASP A 296 -23.19 -11.82 -16.66
N ARG A 297 -21.95 -11.74 -16.15
CA ARG A 297 -21.61 -12.03 -14.76
C ARG A 297 -21.76 -10.84 -13.83
N ALA A 298 -22.11 -9.66 -14.34
CA ALA A 298 -22.36 -8.49 -13.51
C ALA A 298 -23.57 -8.73 -12.59
N ASN A 299 -23.47 -8.25 -11.38
CA ASN A 299 -24.58 -8.29 -10.43
C ASN A 299 -25.55 -7.14 -10.74
N ARG A 300 -26.74 -7.49 -11.25
CA ARG A 300 -27.78 -6.49 -11.60
C ARG A 300 -28.41 -5.79 -10.38
N SER A 301 -28.27 -6.39 -9.21
CA SER A 301 -28.74 -5.82 -7.94
C SER A 301 -27.69 -4.96 -7.24
N HIS A 302 -26.49 -4.88 -7.80
CA HIS A 302 -25.42 -4.05 -7.27
C HIS A 302 -25.66 -2.60 -7.67
N ASP A 303 -26.12 -1.82 -6.71
CA ASP A 303 -26.17 -0.36 -6.83
C ASP A 303 -24.75 0.14 -6.50
N PRO A 304 -23.99 0.66 -7.48
CA PRO A 304 -22.60 1.02 -7.22
C PRO A 304 -22.58 2.14 -6.18
N PRO A 305 -21.97 1.93 -5.02
CA PRO A 305 -21.72 3.03 -4.08
C PRO A 305 -20.68 4.01 -4.63
N PHE A 306 -20.31 3.88 -5.91
CA PHE A 306 -19.22 4.58 -6.57
C PHE A 306 -19.63 5.14 -7.92
N ASP A 307 -19.49 6.45 -8.08
CA ASP A 307 -19.32 7.17 -9.32
C ASP A 307 -18.16 6.58 -10.15
N PRO A 308 -18.28 6.45 -11.50
CA PRO A 308 -17.24 5.86 -12.38
C PRO A 308 -15.84 6.48 -12.24
N CYS A 309 -15.70 7.68 -11.67
CA CYS A 309 -14.40 8.29 -11.39
C CYS A 309 -13.70 7.78 -10.12
N GLY A 310 -14.35 7.01 -9.25
CA GLY A 310 -13.72 6.28 -8.15
C GLY A 310 -13.10 7.13 -7.02
N LEU A 311 -13.35 8.41 -6.97
CA LEU A 311 -12.86 9.31 -5.92
C LEU A 311 -13.99 9.70 -4.96
N PRO A 312 -13.75 9.73 -3.64
CA PRO A 312 -14.68 10.33 -2.68
C PRO A 312 -15.04 11.75 -3.14
N LYS A 313 -16.33 12.15 -3.00
CA LYS A 313 -16.82 13.49 -3.41
C LYS A 313 -15.93 14.65 -2.94
N ALA A 314 -15.29 14.53 -1.77
CA ALA A 314 -14.35 15.52 -1.25
C ALA A 314 -13.04 15.65 -2.07
N LEU A 315 -12.65 14.64 -2.85
CA LEU A 315 -11.45 14.67 -3.69
C LEU A 315 -11.77 14.97 -5.17
N GLN A 316 -13.03 14.86 -5.60
CA GLN A 316 -13.48 15.22 -6.94
C GLN A 316 -13.37 16.73 -7.20
N VAL A 317 -13.59 17.56 -6.16
CA VAL A 317 -13.45 19.02 -6.25
C VAL A 317 -12.00 19.44 -6.57
N ILE A 318 -11.02 18.63 -6.13
CA ILE A 318 -9.59 18.90 -6.39
C ILE A 318 -9.15 18.41 -7.78
N ALA A 319 -9.77 17.36 -8.31
CA ALA A 319 -9.45 16.82 -9.63
C ALA A 319 -10.05 17.70 -10.76
N CYS A 320 -11.28 18.18 -10.62
CA CYS A 320 -11.92 19.09 -11.59
C CYS A 320 -11.28 20.48 -11.61
N ALA A 321 -10.63 20.92 -10.53
CA ALA A 321 -9.96 22.22 -10.50
C ALA A 321 -8.64 22.26 -11.29
N LYS A 322 -8.08 21.11 -11.69
CA LYS A 322 -6.83 21.03 -12.47
C LYS A 322 -7.02 21.05 -13.98
N ASP A 323 -8.23 20.76 -14.48
CA ASP A 323 -8.51 20.76 -15.92
C ASP A 323 -8.96 22.11 -16.50
N VAL A 324 -9.02 23.16 -15.67
CA VAL A 324 -9.52 24.50 -16.10
C VAL A 324 -8.39 25.51 -16.34
N SER A 325 -7.12 25.12 -16.30
CA SER A 325 -6.01 26.05 -16.56
C SER A 325 -5.10 25.61 -17.70
N HIS A 326 -5.62 25.63 -18.92
CA HIS A 326 -4.84 25.96 -20.11
C HIS A 326 -5.74 26.67 -21.10
N PRO A 327 -5.71 28.02 -21.16
CA PRO A 327 -6.05 28.74 -22.38
C PRO A 327 -4.77 28.81 -23.23
N ASP A 328 -4.93 28.44 -24.50
CA ASP A 328 -3.98 28.67 -25.56
C ASP A 328 -3.43 30.10 -25.53
N ASN A 329 -2.09 30.22 -25.60
CA ASN A 329 -1.36 31.18 -26.41
C ASN A 329 0.09 30.71 -26.60
#